data_3c8c5b08b76a43ac69a58c0287bd1b8e
#
_entry.id   3c8c5b08b76a43ac69a58c0287bd1b8e
#
_cell.length_a   1.000
_cell.length_b   1.000
_cell.length_c   1.000
_cell.angle_alpha   90.00
_cell.angle_beta   90.00
_cell.angle_gamma   90.00
#
_symmetry.space_group_name_H-M   'P 1'
#
loop_
_entity.id
_entity.type
_entity.pdbx_description
1 polymer ?
#
loop_
_entity_poly.entity_id
_entity_poly.type
_entity_poly.pdbx_seq_one_letter_code
_entity_poly.pdbx_strand_id
1 'polypeptide(L)'
;MRFLPVFLDLAQGAVGLAGSGPAAQSKLRLLRSAGARVRWFAEGAGAIEDDLAADLHSGGVEISRTDPRQADFSGLIAVVSAIGDARDDALAAQARRQRVPVNVVDRPDLSTFIFPAIVDRGEVVVAIGTGGAAPVLARRLRERIEALLPARIGDLAALMGRFRAAAARKRRGGVSLRRFWERVVDGPIGAAALAGRWHEAETALARASERPGDWHGHSGAVFLVGAGPGDADLLTLRALQALQGADVVLYDETVSVGILDRARRDAERIFVGRRAGGPGISQDAINRHLADAARQGRNAVQLKGGDPFSSARGGEEIDHLRHAGVAVVVVPGVTAALARAAVAALPPASEIAA
;
A
#
# COMPACT_ATOMS: atom_id res chain seq x y z
N MET A 1 -10.94 10.16 7.37
CA MET A 1 -11.29 8.83 6.81
C MET A 1 -12.39 8.22 7.66
N ARG A 2 -13.55 7.87 7.09
CA ARG A 2 -14.67 7.25 7.85
C ARG A 2 -14.47 5.75 8.04
N PHE A 3 -13.96 5.04 7.03
CA PHE A 3 -13.72 3.60 7.06
C PHE A 3 -12.21 3.31 7.05
N LEU A 4 -11.74 2.47 7.97
CA LEU A 4 -10.38 1.96 7.98
C LEU A 4 -10.29 0.75 7.05
N PRO A 5 -9.42 0.75 6.02
CA PRO A 5 -9.23 -0.43 5.20
C PRO A 5 -8.49 -1.52 5.99
N VAL A 6 -9.10 -2.70 6.04
CA VAL A 6 -8.55 -3.90 6.69
C VAL A 6 -8.82 -5.12 5.80
N PHE A 7 -8.01 -6.15 5.92
CA PHE A 7 -8.26 -7.47 5.37
C PHE A 7 -8.79 -8.37 6.50
N LEU A 8 -9.94 -8.99 6.26
CA LEU A 8 -10.58 -9.89 7.21
C LEU A 8 -10.11 -11.33 6.94
N ASP A 9 -9.61 -12.01 7.95
CA ASP A 9 -9.24 -13.42 7.84
C ASP A 9 -10.49 -14.31 7.85
N LEU A 10 -10.83 -14.85 6.69
CA LEU A 10 -12.02 -15.66 6.47
C LEU A 10 -11.87 -17.10 7.00
N ALA A 11 -10.68 -17.51 7.43
CA ALA A 11 -10.46 -18.80 8.04
C ALA A 11 -10.98 -18.90 9.49
N GLN A 12 -11.17 -17.74 10.14
CA GLN A 12 -11.55 -17.66 11.56
C GLN A 12 -13.02 -18.03 11.85
N GLY A 13 -13.89 -18.08 10.83
CA GLY A 13 -15.30 -18.39 11.01
C GLY A 13 -16.06 -18.44 9.70
N ALA A 14 -17.38 -18.50 9.78
CA ALA A 14 -18.25 -18.42 8.61
C ALA A 14 -18.75 -16.97 8.42
N VAL A 15 -19.14 -16.64 7.20
CA VAL A 15 -19.84 -15.40 6.88
C VAL A 15 -21.32 -15.71 6.67
N GLY A 16 -22.20 -14.99 7.36
CA GLY A 16 -23.64 -15.05 7.12
C GLY A 16 -24.03 -14.30 5.85
N LEU A 17 -24.85 -14.86 5.00
CA LEU A 17 -25.44 -14.19 3.84
C LEU A 17 -26.97 -14.33 3.93
N ALA A 18 -27.68 -13.22 3.93
CA ALA A 18 -29.15 -13.22 3.95
C ALA A 18 -29.71 -12.64 2.66
N GLY A 19 -30.78 -13.24 2.17
CA GLY A 19 -31.45 -12.82 0.96
C GLY A 19 -31.39 -13.84 -0.17
N SER A 20 -32.14 -13.53 -1.25
CA SER A 20 -32.24 -14.35 -2.46
C SER A 20 -32.11 -13.46 -3.70
N GLY A 21 -32.03 -14.08 -4.88
CA GLY A 21 -31.92 -13.35 -6.14
C GLY A 21 -30.51 -12.83 -6.48
N PRO A 22 -30.37 -12.02 -7.55
CA PRO A 22 -29.07 -11.70 -8.17
C PRO A 22 -28.07 -11.02 -7.24
N ALA A 23 -28.55 -10.16 -6.32
CA ALA A 23 -27.68 -9.47 -5.36
C ALA A 23 -27.03 -10.45 -4.38
N ALA A 24 -27.82 -11.36 -3.81
CA ALA A 24 -27.32 -12.39 -2.89
C ALA A 24 -26.37 -13.36 -3.60
N GLN A 25 -26.70 -13.80 -4.82
CA GLN A 25 -25.83 -14.65 -5.62
C GLN A 25 -24.49 -13.97 -5.96
N SER A 26 -24.52 -12.69 -6.32
CA SER A 26 -23.29 -11.91 -6.56
C SER A 26 -22.40 -11.85 -5.32
N LYS A 27 -22.98 -11.66 -4.12
CA LYS A 27 -22.25 -11.66 -2.87
C LYS A 27 -21.74 -13.05 -2.49
N LEU A 28 -22.54 -14.08 -2.76
CA LEU A 28 -22.11 -15.46 -2.54
C LEU A 28 -20.86 -15.79 -3.39
N ARG A 29 -20.91 -15.50 -4.70
CA ARG A 29 -19.74 -15.69 -5.58
C ARG A 29 -18.50 -14.96 -5.06
N LEU A 30 -18.64 -13.69 -4.64
CA LEU A 30 -17.53 -12.94 -4.06
C LEU A 30 -16.97 -13.59 -2.80
N LEU A 31 -17.81 -13.98 -1.88
CA LEU A 31 -17.40 -14.62 -0.62
C LEU A 31 -16.71 -15.97 -0.88
N ARG A 32 -17.25 -16.76 -1.81
CA ARG A 32 -16.65 -18.04 -2.20
C ARG A 32 -15.32 -17.90 -2.92
N SER A 33 -15.20 -16.94 -3.84
CA SER A 33 -13.91 -16.67 -4.50
C SER A 33 -12.83 -16.22 -3.52
N ALA A 34 -13.23 -15.59 -2.41
CA ALA A 34 -12.35 -15.23 -1.30
C ALA A 34 -12.09 -16.38 -0.30
N GLY A 35 -12.61 -17.58 -0.56
CA GLY A 35 -12.41 -18.77 0.29
C GLY A 35 -13.28 -18.82 1.56
N ALA A 36 -14.32 -17.97 1.68
CA ALA A 36 -15.19 -17.96 2.85
C ALA A 36 -16.04 -19.24 2.95
N ARG A 37 -16.22 -19.73 4.17
CA ARG A 37 -17.36 -20.59 4.49
C ARG A 37 -18.58 -19.70 4.67
N VAL A 38 -19.71 -20.03 4.02
CA VAL A 38 -20.90 -19.18 4.02
C VAL A 38 -22.06 -19.92 4.66
N ARG A 39 -22.72 -19.30 5.66
CA ARG A 39 -24.03 -19.71 6.11
C ARG A 39 -25.07 -18.84 5.42
N TRP A 40 -25.79 -19.44 4.48
CA TRP A 40 -26.73 -18.72 3.64
C TRP A 40 -28.17 -18.88 4.17
N PHE A 41 -28.73 -17.76 4.62
CA PHE A 41 -30.12 -17.63 5.02
C PHE A 41 -30.97 -17.33 3.78
N ALA A 42 -31.30 -18.39 3.01
CA ALA A 42 -32.05 -18.30 1.76
C ALA A 42 -33.54 -18.46 2.04
N GLU A 43 -34.31 -17.39 1.95
CA GLU A 43 -35.76 -17.45 1.93
C GLU A 43 -36.23 -17.82 0.52
N GLY A 44 -36.97 -18.94 0.39
CA GLY A 44 -37.53 -19.37 -0.89
C GLY A 44 -36.45 -19.58 -1.95
N ALA A 45 -35.73 -20.70 -1.84
CA ALA A 45 -34.70 -21.08 -2.81
C ALA A 45 -35.34 -21.25 -4.21
N GLY A 46 -35.49 -20.10 -4.92
CA GLY A 46 -35.61 -20.08 -6.37
C GLY A 46 -34.33 -20.70 -6.95
N ALA A 47 -34.38 -21.17 -8.18
CA ALA A 47 -33.31 -21.89 -8.84
C ALA A 47 -31.92 -21.35 -8.47
N ILE A 48 -31.18 -22.15 -7.72
CA ILE A 48 -29.76 -21.94 -7.51
C ILE A 48 -29.15 -22.12 -8.89
N GLU A 49 -28.48 -21.11 -9.40
CA GLU A 49 -27.76 -21.22 -10.68
C GLU A 49 -26.82 -22.43 -10.62
N ASP A 50 -26.71 -23.17 -11.73
CA ASP A 50 -25.91 -24.40 -11.80
C ASP A 50 -24.45 -24.20 -11.33
N ASP A 51 -23.90 -23.02 -11.54
CA ASP A 51 -22.56 -22.63 -11.08
C ASP A 51 -22.40 -22.67 -9.54
N LEU A 52 -23.48 -22.47 -8.80
CA LEU A 52 -23.48 -22.50 -7.33
C LEU A 52 -23.82 -23.89 -6.77
N ALA A 53 -24.37 -24.79 -7.59
CA ALA A 53 -24.62 -26.15 -7.19
C ALA A 53 -23.34 -26.90 -6.79
N ALA A 54 -22.23 -26.63 -7.48
CA ALA A 54 -20.92 -27.20 -7.15
C ALA A 54 -20.41 -26.73 -5.77
N ASP A 55 -20.61 -25.46 -5.42
CA ASP A 55 -20.21 -24.89 -4.11
C ASP A 55 -21.02 -25.47 -2.96
N LEU A 56 -22.30 -25.77 -3.17
CA LEU A 56 -23.15 -26.46 -2.19
C LEU A 56 -22.65 -27.87 -1.95
N HIS A 57 -22.26 -28.59 -3.00
CA HIS A 57 -21.74 -29.96 -2.90
C HIS A 57 -20.33 -30.03 -2.28
N SER A 58 -19.53 -28.97 -2.41
CA SER A 58 -18.16 -28.89 -1.84
C SER A 58 -18.12 -28.61 -0.34
N GLY A 59 -19.27 -28.43 0.32
CA GLY A 59 -19.35 -28.13 1.75
C GLY A 59 -18.94 -26.71 2.13
N GLY A 60 -18.74 -25.82 1.17
CA GLY A 60 -18.37 -24.44 1.42
C GLY A 60 -19.54 -23.51 1.73
N VAL A 61 -20.77 -23.96 1.47
CA VAL A 61 -22.00 -23.21 1.74
C VAL A 61 -22.96 -24.08 2.54
N GLU A 62 -23.39 -23.58 3.69
CA GLU A 62 -24.44 -24.16 4.53
C GLU A 62 -25.74 -23.36 4.31
N ILE A 63 -26.83 -24.02 3.87
CA ILE A 63 -28.12 -23.37 3.73
C ILE A 63 -28.88 -23.45 5.07
N SER A 64 -29.24 -22.29 5.62
CA SER A 64 -30.10 -22.15 6.79
C SER A 64 -31.49 -21.70 6.36
N ARG A 65 -32.51 -22.36 6.88
CA ARG A 65 -33.93 -22.00 6.68
C ARG A 65 -34.47 -21.11 7.83
N THR A 66 -33.61 -20.76 8.78
CA THR A 66 -33.96 -19.89 9.89
C THR A 66 -34.13 -18.45 9.38
N ASP A 67 -35.15 -17.76 9.86
CA ASP A 67 -35.32 -16.34 9.59
C ASP A 67 -34.07 -15.57 10.08
N PRO A 68 -33.35 -14.86 9.21
CA PRO A 68 -32.12 -14.19 9.59
C PRO A 68 -32.32 -13.11 10.66
N ARG A 69 -33.56 -12.59 10.82
CA ARG A 69 -33.88 -11.59 11.87
C ARG A 69 -33.91 -12.20 13.28
N GLN A 70 -34.04 -13.52 13.38
CA GLN A 70 -34.09 -14.28 14.64
C GLN A 70 -32.88 -15.21 14.80
N ALA A 71 -32.02 -15.27 13.78
CA ALA A 71 -30.91 -16.20 13.77
C ALA A 71 -29.84 -15.83 14.81
N ASP A 72 -29.19 -16.84 15.35
CA ASP A 72 -27.97 -16.68 16.12
C ASP A 72 -26.80 -16.51 15.17
N PHE A 73 -26.15 -15.35 15.26
CA PHE A 73 -24.93 -15.01 14.50
C PHE A 73 -23.65 -15.32 15.28
N SER A 74 -23.75 -15.92 16.47
CA SER A 74 -22.56 -16.33 17.22
C SER A 74 -21.68 -17.24 16.38
N GLY A 75 -20.37 -16.98 16.37
CA GLY A 75 -19.41 -17.70 15.53
C GLY A 75 -19.36 -17.25 14.07
N LEU A 76 -20.18 -16.30 13.64
CA LEU A 76 -20.01 -15.62 12.36
C LEU A 76 -19.03 -14.45 12.50
N ILE A 77 -18.12 -14.33 11.54
CA ILE A 77 -17.15 -13.21 11.50
C ILE A 77 -17.75 -11.94 10.90
N ALA A 78 -18.77 -12.08 10.07
CA ALA A 78 -19.52 -10.98 9.49
C ALA A 78 -20.86 -11.49 8.96
N VAL A 79 -21.82 -10.57 8.74
CA VAL A 79 -23.08 -10.84 8.08
C VAL A 79 -23.27 -9.88 6.91
N VAL A 80 -23.74 -10.40 5.78
CA VAL A 80 -24.09 -9.64 4.58
C VAL A 80 -25.59 -9.78 4.35
N SER A 81 -26.31 -8.66 4.30
CA SER A 81 -27.72 -8.64 3.92
C SER A 81 -27.86 -8.16 2.48
N ALA A 82 -28.52 -8.97 1.69
CA ALA A 82 -28.91 -8.71 0.31
C ALA A 82 -30.42 -8.98 0.14
N ILE A 83 -31.21 -8.67 1.15
CA ILE A 83 -32.67 -8.84 1.16
C ILE A 83 -33.31 -7.75 0.29
N GLY A 84 -32.90 -6.50 0.48
CA GLY A 84 -33.33 -5.37 -0.37
C GLY A 84 -34.66 -4.75 0.03
N ASP A 85 -35.14 -4.96 1.28
CA ASP A 85 -36.36 -4.36 1.79
C ASP A 85 -36.26 -3.98 3.29
N ALA A 86 -37.37 -3.61 3.92
CA ALA A 86 -37.41 -3.17 5.32
C ALA A 86 -36.89 -4.22 6.33
N ARG A 87 -36.75 -5.48 5.95
CA ARG A 87 -36.19 -6.54 6.81
C ARG A 87 -34.69 -6.36 7.03
N ASP A 88 -34.01 -5.61 6.15
CA ASP A 88 -32.60 -5.25 6.30
C ASP A 88 -32.35 -4.48 7.60
N ASP A 89 -33.26 -3.57 7.99
CA ASP A 89 -33.15 -2.80 9.24
C ASP A 89 -33.17 -3.71 10.48
N ALA A 90 -34.07 -4.68 10.50
CA ALA A 90 -34.19 -5.64 11.60
C ALA A 90 -32.96 -6.56 11.70
N LEU A 91 -32.45 -7.04 10.53
CA LEU A 91 -31.25 -7.85 10.47
C LEU A 91 -30.02 -7.08 10.93
N ALA A 92 -29.84 -5.83 10.47
CA ALA A 92 -28.74 -4.99 10.88
C ALA A 92 -28.78 -4.70 12.40
N ALA A 93 -29.96 -4.46 12.95
CA ALA A 93 -30.16 -4.30 14.40
C ALA A 93 -29.79 -5.60 15.15
N GLN A 94 -30.16 -6.75 14.64
CA GLN A 94 -29.82 -8.05 15.21
C GLN A 94 -28.32 -8.29 15.22
N ALA A 95 -27.62 -8.07 14.09
CA ALA A 95 -26.19 -8.21 14.00
C ALA A 95 -25.44 -7.28 14.98
N ARG A 96 -25.90 -6.03 15.11
CA ARG A 96 -25.32 -5.07 16.06
C ARG A 96 -25.51 -5.50 17.52
N ARG A 97 -26.70 -6.04 17.89
CA ARG A 97 -26.93 -6.56 19.24
C ARG A 97 -25.99 -7.71 19.57
N GLN A 98 -25.69 -8.56 18.59
CA GLN A 98 -24.75 -9.68 18.72
C GLN A 98 -23.28 -9.28 18.51
N ARG A 99 -23.00 -7.99 18.22
CA ARG A 99 -21.66 -7.46 17.96
C ARG A 99 -20.96 -8.09 16.77
N VAL A 100 -21.73 -8.52 15.78
CA VAL A 100 -21.23 -9.09 14.52
C VAL A 100 -21.20 -7.98 13.46
N PRO A 101 -20.09 -7.76 12.76
CA PRO A 101 -20.03 -6.81 11.67
C PRO A 101 -21.08 -7.09 10.60
N VAL A 102 -21.75 -6.05 10.10
CA VAL A 102 -22.82 -6.19 9.12
C VAL A 102 -22.61 -5.27 7.91
N ASN A 103 -22.82 -5.83 6.73
CA ASN A 103 -22.96 -5.08 5.48
C ASN A 103 -24.37 -5.27 4.94
N VAL A 104 -25.07 -4.20 4.67
CA VAL A 104 -26.36 -4.21 3.97
C VAL A 104 -26.13 -3.64 2.58
N VAL A 105 -26.47 -4.43 1.56
CA VAL A 105 -26.27 -4.04 0.17
C VAL A 105 -27.03 -2.75 -0.13
N ASP A 106 -26.35 -1.79 -0.75
CA ASP A 106 -26.84 -0.46 -1.10
C ASP A 106 -27.32 0.42 0.08
N ARG A 107 -27.07 0.00 1.33
CA ARG A 107 -27.44 0.71 2.56
C ARG A 107 -26.21 0.98 3.46
N PRO A 108 -25.35 1.96 3.10
CA PRO A 108 -24.16 2.30 3.90
C PRO A 108 -24.51 2.88 5.27
N ASP A 109 -25.72 3.38 5.47
CA ASP A 109 -26.26 3.87 6.74
C ASP A 109 -26.49 2.73 7.76
N LEU A 110 -26.87 1.56 7.29
CA LEU A 110 -27.07 0.35 8.10
C LEU A 110 -25.80 -0.48 8.25
N SER A 111 -24.79 -0.23 7.44
CA SER A 111 -23.58 -1.05 7.37
C SER A 111 -22.51 -0.60 8.37
N THR A 112 -21.85 -1.56 9.02
CA THR A 112 -20.66 -1.32 9.87
C THR A 112 -19.36 -1.48 9.08
N PHE A 113 -19.39 -2.16 7.94
CA PHE A 113 -18.31 -2.24 6.96
C PHE A 113 -18.86 -2.18 5.53
N ILE A 114 -18.02 -1.88 4.56
CA ILE A 114 -18.38 -1.82 3.14
C ILE A 114 -17.44 -2.69 2.32
N PHE A 115 -17.95 -3.25 1.20
CA PHE A 115 -17.10 -3.92 0.23
C PHE A 115 -16.43 -2.91 -0.68
N PRO A 116 -15.10 -2.97 -0.83
CA PRO A 116 -14.36 -2.17 -1.81
C PRO A 116 -14.51 -2.72 -3.23
N ALA A 117 -14.08 -1.96 -4.24
CA ALA A 117 -13.71 -2.53 -5.52
C ALA A 117 -12.37 -3.28 -5.38
N ILE A 118 -12.30 -4.50 -5.89
CA ILE A 118 -11.17 -5.41 -5.64
C ILE A 118 -10.45 -5.73 -6.94
N VAL A 119 -9.11 -5.64 -6.92
CA VAL A 119 -8.24 -6.29 -7.90
C VAL A 119 -7.56 -7.44 -7.19
N ASP A 120 -7.84 -8.65 -7.65
CA ASP A 120 -7.30 -9.88 -7.09
C ASP A 120 -6.26 -10.48 -8.05
N ARG A 121 -5.08 -10.75 -7.50
CA ARG A 121 -3.96 -11.46 -8.15
C ARG A 121 -3.38 -12.52 -7.19
N GLY A 122 -4.25 -13.24 -6.47
CA GLY A 122 -3.85 -14.25 -5.50
C GLY A 122 -3.28 -13.61 -4.22
N GLU A 123 -1.99 -13.81 -3.95
CA GLU A 123 -1.33 -13.23 -2.76
C GLU A 123 -1.24 -11.69 -2.78
N VAL A 124 -1.56 -11.05 -3.90
CA VAL A 124 -1.62 -9.59 -4.02
C VAL A 124 -3.04 -9.14 -4.27
N VAL A 125 -3.61 -8.43 -3.31
CA VAL A 125 -4.97 -7.89 -3.38
C VAL A 125 -4.92 -6.38 -3.22
N VAL A 126 -5.62 -5.65 -4.11
CA VAL A 126 -5.81 -4.20 -3.99
C VAL A 126 -7.28 -3.91 -3.74
N ALA A 127 -7.57 -3.20 -2.65
CA ALA A 127 -8.91 -2.79 -2.26
C ALA A 127 -9.08 -1.27 -2.41
N ILE A 128 -10.11 -0.83 -3.14
CA ILE A 128 -10.35 0.58 -3.47
C ILE A 128 -11.72 0.98 -2.93
N GLY A 129 -11.73 1.88 -1.95
CA GLY A 129 -12.95 2.37 -1.32
C GLY A 129 -13.16 3.86 -1.56
N THR A 130 -14.41 4.24 -1.86
CA THR A 130 -14.86 5.64 -1.95
C THR A 130 -15.84 6.02 -0.85
N GLY A 131 -15.91 5.19 0.21
CA GLY A 131 -16.85 5.39 1.32
C GLY A 131 -18.33 5.23 0.94
N GLY A 132 -18.63 4.60 -0.20
CA GLY A 132 -19.97 4.49 -0.75
C GLY A 132 -20.41 5.69 -1.62
N ALA A 133 -19.60 6.78 -1.64
CA ALA A 133 -19.99 8.02 -2.31
C ALA A 133 -19.90 7.96 -3.85
N ALA A 134 -18.97 7.19 -4.42
CA ALA A 134 -18.70 7.21 -5.84
C ALA A 134 -18.34 5.82 -6.41
N PRO A 135 -19.31 4.90 -6.58
CA PRO A 135 -19.05 3.55 -7.07
C PRO A 135 -18.41 3.51 -8.47
N VAL A 136 -18.80 4.42 -9.34
CA VAL A 136 -18.25 4.55 -10.72
C VAL A 136 -16.76 4.93 -10.66
N LEU A 137 -16.37 5.84 -9.77
CA LEU A 137 -14.98 6.22 -9.58
C LEU A 137 -14.14 5.05 -9.05
N ALA A 138 -14.65 4.31 -8.07
CA ALA A 138 -13.99 3.12 -7.55
C ALA A 138 -13.75 2.07 -8.64
N ARG A 139 -14.75 1.83 -9.51
CA ARG A 139 -14.63 0.94 -10.66
C ARG A 139 -13.58 1.41 -11.67
N ARG A 140 -13.56 2.70 -12.03
CA ARG A 140 -12.57 3.26 -12.94
C ARG A 140 -11.14 3.18 -12.40
N LEU A 141 -10.97 3.42 -11.10
CA LEU A 141 -9.68 3.24 -10.44
C LEU A 141 -9.26 1.77 -10.44
N ARG A 142 -10.18 0.85 -10.17
CA ARG A 142 -9.93 -0.58 -10.27
C ARG A 142 -9.42 -0.97 -11.67
N GLU A 143 -10.13 -0.58 -12.74
CA GLU A 143 -9.75 -0.86 -14.13
C GLU A 143 -8.31 -0.38 -14.44
N ARG A 144 -7.96 0.84 -14.00
CA ARG A 144 -6.62 1.39 -14.19
C ARG A 144 -5.55 0.62 -13.42
N ILE A 145 -5.79 0.29 -12.16
CA ILE A 145 -4.85 -0.46 -11.33
C ILE A 145 -4.70 -1.88 -11.87
N GLU A 146 -5.79 -2.51 -12.30
CA GLU A 146 -5.77 -3.84 -12.89
C GLU A 146 -4.90 -3.91 -14.16
N ALA A 147 -4.93 -2.86 -15.00
CA ALA A 147 -4.08 -2.74 -16.19
C ALA A 147 -2.60 -2.51 -15.87
N LEU A 148 -2.28 -1.91 -14.71
CA LEU A 148 -0.89 -1.65 -14.28
C LEU A 148 -0.24 -2.87 -13.61
N LEU A 149 -1.04 -3.76 -12.99
CA LEU A 149 -0.51 -4.89 -12.25
C LEU A 149 -0.25 -6.08 -13.19
N PRO A 150 0.99 -6.61 -13.20
CA PRO A 150 1.29 -7.84 -13.94
C PRO A 150 0.36 -8.99 -13.51
N ALA A 151 -0.12 -9.78 -14.45
CA ALA A 151 -1.02 -10.89 -14.15
C ALA A 151 -0.44 -11.89 -13.13
N ARG A 152 0.88 -12.04 -13.11
CA ARG A 152 1.60 -13.01 -12.26
C ARG A 152 2.25 -12.41 -11.02
N ILE A 153 1.84 -11.21 -10.61
CA ILE A 153 2.42 -10.55 -9.43
C ILE A 153 2.13 -11.32 -8.13
N GLY A 154 0.97 -11.95 -8.04
CA GLY A 154 0.60 -12.80 -6.91
C GLY A 154 1.48 -14.05 -6.80
N ASP A 155 1.82 -14.66 -7.93
CA ASP A 155 2.73 -15.81 -7.95
C ASP A 155 4.14 -15.42 -7.47
N LEU A 156 4.64 -14.23 -7.86
CA LEU A 156 5.90 -13.70 -7.34
C LEU A 156 5.82 -13.50 -5.82
N ALA A 157 4.72 -12.96 -5.31
CA ALA A 157 4.52 -12.79 -3.87
C ALA A 157 4.50 -14.15 -3.13
N ALA A 158 3.81 -15.15 -3.67
CA ALA A 158 3.81 -16.51 -3.13
C ALA A 158 5.21 -17.13 -3.11
N LEU A 159 5.98 -16.96 -4.19
CA LEU A 159 7.37 -17.39 -4.25
C LEU A 159 8.22 -16.74 -3.16
N MET A 160 8.12 -15.41 -2.99
CA MET A 160 8.82 -14.67 -1.95
C MET A 160 8.42 -15.16 -0.54
N GLY A 161 7.13 -15.44 -0.31
CA GLY A 161 6.61 -15.97 0.94
C GLY A 161 7.28 -17.28 1.35
N ARG A 162 7.44 -18.22 0.43
CA ARG A 162 8.12 -19.53 0.66
C ARG A 162 9.56 -19.36 1.14
N PHE A 163 10.28 -18.37 0.63
CA PHE A 163 11.70 -18.14 0.97
C PHE A 163 11.91 -17.13 2.11
N ARG A 164 10.84 -16.51 2.64
CA ARG A 164 10.93 -15.43 3.64
C ARG A 164 11.73 -15.84 4.88
N ALA A 165 11.44 -17.01 5.44
CA ALA A 165 12.12 -17.49 6.64
C ALA A 165 13.59 -17.84 6.36
N ALA A 166 13.90 -18.43 5.20
CA ALA A 166 15.28 -18.76 4.82
C ALA A 166 16.12 -17.50 4.63
N ALA A 167 15.58 -16.51 3.91
CA ALA A 167 16.23 -15.23 3.70
C ALA A 167 16.48 -14.48 5.02
N ALA A 168 15.53 -14.49 5.94
CA ALA A 168 15.65 -13.82 7.25
C ALA A 168 16.71 -14.45 8.16
N ARG A 169 16.83 -15.79 8.18
CA ARG A 169 17.85 -16.49 8.99
C ARG A 169 19.28 -16.10 8.63
N LYS A 170 19.54 -15.81 7.38
CA LYS A 170 20.88 -15.51 6.86
C LYS A 170 21.24 -14.03 6.86
N ARG A 171 20.25 -13.14 7.08
CA ARG A 171 20.44 -11.68 7.04
C ARG A 171 20.12 -11.06 8.39
N ARG A 172 21.13 -10.57 9.07
CA ARG A 172 20.97 -9.81 10.31
C ARG A 172 20.67 -8.34 9.97
N GLY A 173 19.56 -7.82 10.50
CA GLY A 173 19.14 -6.42 10.32
C GLY A 173 18.08 -6.21 9.22
N GLY A 174 17.06 -5.39 9.55
CA GLY A 174 15.90 -5.14 8.70
C GLY A 174 16.24 -4.53 7.34
N VAL A 175 17.24 -3.64 7.30
CA VAL A 175 17.68 -2.97 6.04
C VAL A 175 18.26 -3.96 5.04
N SER A 176 19.10 -4.92 5.49
CA SER A 176 19.71 -5.92 4.62
C SER A 176 18.66 -6.87 4.02
N LEU A 177 17.68 -7.30 4.82
CA LEU A 177 16.61 -8.16 4.37
C LEU A 177 15.68 -7.45 3.39
N ARG A 178 15.32 -6.19 3.66
CA ARG A 178 14.50 -5.40 2.76
C ARG A 178 15.17 -5.22 1.40
N ARG A 179 16.42 -4.79 1.34
CA ARG A 179 17.16 -4.63 0.09
C ARG A 179 17.29 -5.91 -0.70
N PHE A 180 17.39 -7.03 -0.01
CA PHE A 180 17.33 -8.33 -0.67
C PHE A 180 16.01 -8.49 -1.42
N TRP A 181 14.88 -8.20 -0.78
CA TRP A 181 13.57 -8.33 -1.41
C TRP A 181 13.31 -7.30 -2.52
N GLU A 182 13.77 -6.06 -2.36
CA GLU A 182 13.74 -5.04 -3.42
C GLU A 182 14.45 -5.53 -4.69
N ARG A 183 15.66 -6.09 -4.54
CA ARG A 183 16.39 -6.68 -5.68
C ARG A 183 15.71 -7.92 -6.27
N VAL A 184 15.04 -8.71 -5.45
CA VAL A 184 14.27 -9.86 -5.95
C VAL A 184 13.13 -9.35 -6.81
N VAL A 185 12.40 -8.33 -6.38
CA VAL A 185 11.25 -7.77 -7.12
C VAL A 185 11.70 -7.06 -8.39
N ASP A 186 12.68 -6.18 -8.29
CA ASP A 186 13.11 -5.28 -9.37
C ASP A 186 14.18 -5.90 -10.29
N GLY A 187 14.71 -7.06 -9.92
CA GLY A 187 15.81 -7.72 -10.59
C GLY A 187 15.42 -8.91 -11.47
N PRO A 188 16.43 -9.68 -11.93
CA PRO A 188 16.23 -10.81 -12.84
C PRO A 188 15.30 -11.90 -12.29
N ILE A 189 15.29 -12.12 -10.98
CA ILE A 189 14.43 -13.13 -10.32
C ILE A 189 12.96 -12.74 -10.49
N GLY A 190 12.60 -11.49 -10.18
CA GLY A 190 11.25 -10.98 -10.38
C GLY A 190 10.84 -10.98 -11.83
N ALA A 191 11.73 -10.54 -12.73
CA ALA A 191 11.49 -10.56 -14.17
C ALA A 191 11.25 -11.98 -14.70
N ALA A 192 12.00 -12.97 -14.23
CA ALA A 192 11.81 -14.38 -14.61
C ALA A 192 10.45 -14.91 -14.09
N ALA A 193 10.11 -14.63 -12.83
CA ALA A 193 8.82 -15.03 -12.23
C ALA A 193 7.64 -14.43 -12.99
N LEU A 194 7.66 -13.11 -13.23
CA LEU A 194 6.60 -12.41 -13.98
C LEU A 194 6.48 -12.89 -15.42
N ALA A 195 7.57 -13.34 -16.03
CA ALA A 195 7.57 -13.96 -17.36
C ALA A 195 7.14 -15.44 -17.33
N GLY A 196 6.86 -16.03 -16.16
CA GLY A 196 6.46 -17.43 -16.01
C GLY A 196 7.58 -18.46 -16.06
N ARG A 197 8.84 -18.04 -16.00
CA ARG A 197 10.00 -18.93 -15.92
C ARG A 197 10.26 -19.35 -14.45
N TRP A 198 9.32 -20.12 -13.91
CA TRP A 198 9.27 -20.46 -12.48
C TRP A 198 10.49 -21.18 -11.97
N HIS A 199 10.94 -22.22 -12.67
CA HIS A 199 12.10 -23.01 -12.26
C HIS A 199 13.38 -22.16 -12.19
N GLU A 200 13.56 -21.25 -13.14
CA GLU A 200 14.66 -20.28 -13.15
C GLU A 200 14.58 -19.35 -11.94
N ALA A 201 13.41 -18.72 -11.72
CA ALA A 201 13.18 -17.79 -10.62
C ALA A 201 13.38 -18.47 -9.26
N GLU A 202 12.81 -19.65 -9.05
CA GLU A 202 12.90 -20.41 -7.80
C GLU A 202 14.33 -20.85 -7.51
N THR A 203 15.04 -21.40 -8.51
CA THR A 203 16.43 -21.82 -8.37
C THR A 203 17.34 -20.63 -8.05
N ALA A 204 17.13 -19.49 -8.73
CA ALA A 204 17.91 -18.28 -8.48
C ALA A 204 17.63 -17.71 -7.09
N LEU A 205 16.37 -17.70 -6.66
CA LEU A 205 15.98 -17.23 -5.33
C LEU A 205 16.51 -18.13 -4.21
N ALA A 206 16.49 -19.46 -4.40
CA ALA A 206 17.06 -20.40 -3.45
C ALA A 206 18.55 -20.13 -3.24
N ARG A 207 19.33 -20.04 -4.33
CA ARG A 207 20.76 -19.69 -4.28
C ARG A 207 21.02 -18.36 -3.61
N ALA A 208 20.25 -17.33 -3.97
CA ALA A 208 20.36 -15.99 -3.38
C ALA A 208 20.01 -15.99 -1.88
N SER A 209 19.08 -16.82 -1.43
CA SER A 209 18.68 -16.92 -0.02
C SER A 209 19.75 -17.55 0.85
N GLU A 210 20.53 -18.50 0.30
CA GLU A 210 21.58 -19.23 1.01
C GLU A 210 22.92 -18.48 1.11
N ARG A 211 23.22 -17.59 0.14
CA ARG A 211 24.51 -16.88 0.02
C ARG A 211 24.37 -15.39 0.28
N PRO A 212 24.49 -14.94 1.55
CA PRO A 212 24.40 -13.50 1.87
C PRO A 212 25.56 -12.67 1.27
N GLY A 213 26.73 -13.25 1.05
CA GLY A 213 27.94 -12.57 0.64
C GLY A 213 27.91 -11.95 -0.76
N ASP A 214 27.24 -12.57 -1.71
CA ASP A 214 27.14 -12.07 -3.09
C ASP A 214 26.23 -10.83 -3.21
N TRP A 215 25.55 -10.46 -2.12
CA TRP A 215 24.57 -9.38 -2.05
C TRP A 215 25.01 -8.19 -1.18
N HIS A 216 26.23 -8.25 -0.60
CA HIS A 216 26.80 -7.20 0.25
C HIS A 216 27.40 -6.02 -0.54
N GLY A 217 27.35 -5.99 -1.85
CA GLY A 217 28.10 -5.13 -2.73
C GLY A 217 27.66 -3.67 -2.88
N HIS A 218 26.75 -3.14 -2.09
CA HIS A 218 26.43 -1.71 -2.15
C HIS A 218 26.42 -1.11 -0.75
N SER A 219 27.44 -0.28 -0.47
CA SER A 219 27.35 0.80 0.51
C SER A 219 26.08 1.60 0.21
N GLY A 220 25.38 2.11 1.25
CA GLY A 220 24.29 3.03 1.05
C GLY A 220 24.75 4.23 0.23
N ALA A 221 23.82 4.97 -0.32
CA ALA A 221 24.09 6.21 -1.02
C ALA A 221 23.45 7.39 -0.28
N VAL A 222 24.06 8.55 -0.42
CA VAL A 222 23.49 9.83 -0.01
C VAL A 222 22.82 10.46 -1.22
N PHE A 223 21.58 10.86 -1.07
CA PHE A 223 20.82 11.60 -2.07
C PHE A 223 20.60 13.03 -1.56
N LEU A 224 21.16 14.00 -2.25
CA LEU A 224 20.88 15.42 -2.04
C LEU A 224 19.70 15.79 -2.94
N VAL A 225 18.53 15.99 -2.37
CA VAL A 225 17.27 16.07 -3.11
C VAL A 225 16.65 17.45 -2.96
N GLY A 226 16.36 18.10 -4.08
CA GLY A 226 15.55 19.31 -4.12
C GLY A 226 14.09 19.00 -3.87
N ALA A 227 13.55 19.57 -2.79
CA ALA A 227 12.16 19.41 -2.37
C ALA A 227 11.18 20.34 -3.13
N GLY A 228 11.70 21.23 -3.98
CA GLY A 228 10.85 22.22 -4.65
C GLY A 228 10.35 23.32 -3.71
N PRO A 229 9.34 24.09 -4.13
CA PRO A 229 8.83 25.24 -3.39
C PRO A 229 7.89 24.90 -2.22
N GLY A 230 7.62 23.62 -1.96
CA GLY A 230 6.78 23.16 -0.86
C GLY A 230 5.55 22.36 -1.29
N ASP A 231 5.14 22.43 -2.55
CA ASP A 231 4.08 21.61 -3.13
C ASP A 231 4.64 20.22 -3.49
N ALA A 232 4.01 19.16 -2.98
CA ALA A 232 4.43 17.78 -3.22
C ALA A 232 4.24 17.34 -4.69
N ASP A 233 3.34 17.97 -5.43
CA ASP A 233 3.10 17.66 -6.84
C ASP A 233 4.17 18.28 -7.77
N LEU A 234 5.01 19.19 -7.24
CA LEU A 234 6.18 19.74 -7.91
C LEU A 234 7.47 18.96 -7.63
N LEU A 235 7.40 17.84 -6.93
CA LEU A 235 8.54 16.93 -6.82
C LEU A 235 8.86 16.32 -8.19
N THR A 236 10.15 16.28 -8.52
CA THR A 236 10.58 15.49 -9.68
C THR A 236 10.32 14.00 -9.43
N LEU A 237 10.04 13.24 -10.47
CA LEU A 237 9.87 11.77 -10.35
C LEU A 237 11.08 11.12 -9.66
N ARG A 238 12.28 11.61 -9.93
CA ARG A 238 13.51 11.11 -9.31
C ARG A 238 13.59 11.45 -7.81
N ALA A 239 13.11 12.62 -7.41
CA ALA A 239 12.98 12.99 -6.00
C ALA A 239 11.99 12.11 -5.26
N LEU A 240 10.84 11.83 -5.87
CA LEU A 240 9.85 10.91 -5.33
C LEU A 240 10.42 9.49 -5.16
N GLN A 241 11.12 8.96 -6.16
CA GLN A 241 11.77 7.64 -6.10
C GLN A 241 12.84 7.59 -4.99
N ALA A 242 13.67 8.65 -4.85
CA ALA A 242 14.66 8.74 -3.80
C ALA A 242 14.03 8.73 -2.41
N LEU A 243 12.92 9.46 -2.21
CA LEU A 243 12.17 9.47 -0.95
C LEU A 243 11.54 8.12 -0.63
N GLN A 244 10.96 7.45 -1.63
CA GLN A 244 10.38 6.12 -1.49
C GLN A 244 11.42 5.04 -1.21
N GLY A 245 12.68 5.23 -1.64
CA GLY A 245 13.81 4.34 -1.35
C GLY A 245 14.63 4.71 -0.10
N ALA A 246 14.30 5.80 0.59
CA ALA A 246 15.05 6.31 1.72
C ALA A 246 14.90 5.45 2.98
N ASP A 247 16.02 5.21 3.68
CA ASP A 247 16.05 4.66 5.04
C ASP A 247 16.07 5.75 6.10
N VAL A 248 16.69 6.87 5.75
CA VAL A 248 16.83 8.06 6.61
C VAL A 248 16.54 9.29 5.77
N VAL A 249 15.73 10.19 6.28
CA VAL A 249 15.42 11.48 5.66
C VAL A 249 15.80 12.60 6.62
N LEU A 250 16.79 13.39 6.23
CA LEU A 250 17.17 14.63 6.91
C LEU A 250 16.44 15.78 6.24
N TYR A 251 15.82 16.65 7.02
CA TYR A 251 15.04 17.77 6.49
C TYR A 251 15.06 18.98 7.42
N ASP A 252 14.81 20.16 6.88
CA ASP A 252 14.71 21.42 7.60
C ASP A 252 13.29 22.03 7.54
N GLU A 253 13.13 23.22 8.08
CA GLU A 253 11.86 23.97 8.12
C GLU A 253 11.32 24.38 6.76
N THR A 254 12.11 24.29 5.70
CA THR A 254 11.69 24.64 4.33
C THR A 254 10.89 23.51 3.64
N VAL A 255 10.93 22.30 4.21
CA VAL A 255 10.28 21.11 3.66
C VAL A 255 8.88 20.96 4.24
N SER A 256 7.86 20.94 3.39
CA SER A 256 6.47 20.77 3.82
C SER A 256 6.17 19.34 4.29
N VAL A 257 5.14 19.22 5.16
CA VAL A 257 4.64 17.92 5.65
C VAL A 257 4.18 17.04 4.48
N GLY A 258 3.53 17.62 3.46
CA GLY A 258 3.08 16.88 2.28
C GLY A 258 4.21 16.21 1.50
N ILE A 259 5.41 16.81 1.48
CA ILE A 259 6.62 16.22 0.89
C ILE A 259 7.16 15.10 1.78
N LEU A 260 7.23 15.33 3.09
CA LEU A 260 7.68 14.31 4.05
C LEU A 260 6.80 13.06 4.04
N ASP A 261 5.50 13.21 3.77
CA ASP A 261 4.55 12.10 3.69
C ASP A 261 4.70 11.25 2.41
N ARG A 262 5.48 11.71 1.43
CA ARG A 262 5.90 10.91 0.26
C ARG A 262 7.04 9.93 0.60
N ALA A 263 7.77 10.17 1.69
CA ALA A 263 8.74 9.21 2.19
C ALA A 263 8.05 7.97 2.77
N ARG A 264 8.77 6.86 2.82
CA ARG A 264 8.28 5.63 3.45
C ARG A 264 7.89 5.87 4.91
N ARG A 265 6.84 5.18 5.37
CA ARG A 265 6.35 5.29 6.77
C ARG A 265 7.38 4.84 7.80
N ASP A 266 8.24 3.89 7.44
CA ASP A 266 9.28 3.32 8.31
C ASP A 266 10.64 4.00 8.12
N ALA A 267 10.76 5.03 7.28
CA ALA A 267 11.97 5.83 7.18
C ALA A 267 12.17 6.65 8.46
N GLU A 268 13.41 6.64 8.97
CA GLU A 268 13.81 7.52 10.06
C GLU A 268 13.80 8.98 9.58
N ARG A 269 13.10 9.87 10.30
CA ARG A 269 12.98 11.28 9.94
C ARG A 269 13.76 12.11 10.95
N ILE A 270 14.79 12.83 10.50
CA ILE A 270 15.68 13.65 11.34
C ILE A 270 15.52 15.10 10.96
N PHE A 271 15.00 15.93 11.87
CA PHE A 271 14.94 17.37 11.67
C PHE A 271 16.33 17.98 11.93
N VAL A 272 16.88 18.67 10.95
CA VAL A 272 18.21 19.30 11.00
C VAL A 272 18.18 20.83 10.92
N GLY A 273 16.97 21.40 10.81
CA GLY A 273 16.77 22.85 10.76
C GLY A 273 16.95 23.54 12.11
N ARG A 274 16.67 24.84 12.14
CA ARG A 274 16.71 25.64 13.38
C ARG A 274 15.38 25.54 14.11
N ARG A 275 15.41 25.09 15.34
CA ARG A 275 14.27 25.26 16.24
C ARG A 275 14.23 26.70 16.74
N ALA A 276 13.02 27.24 16.98
CA ALA A 276 12.87 28.58 17.54
C ALA A 276 13.69 28.74 18.84
N GLY A 277 14.65 29.68 18.83
CA GLY A 277 15.51 29.99 19.98
C GLY A 277 16.70 29.03 20.22
N GLY A 278 16.94 28.01 19.35
CA GLY A 278 18.05 27.06 19.52
C GLY A 278 19.11 27.15 18.41
N PRO A 279 20.34 26.66 18.69
CA PRO A 279 21.33 26.47 17.64
C PRO A 279 20.86 25.38 16.68
N GLY A 280 20.95 25.60 15.36
CA GLY A 280 20.77 24.55 14.36
C GLY A 280 21.88 23.49 14.45
N ILE A 281 21.63 22.32 13.86
CA ILE A 281 22.66 21.29 13.73
C ILE A 281 23.75 21.81 12.77
N SER A 282 25.00 21.63 13.14
CA SER A 282 26.13 22.09 12.28
C SER A 282 26.17 21.25 10.99
N GLN A 283 26.63 21.85 9.89
CA GLN A 283 26.77 21.16 8.61
C GLN A 283 27.65 19.91 8.72
N ASP A 284 28.72 19.96 9.51
CA ASP A 284 29.58 18.80 9.75
C ASP A 284 28.86 17.66 10.47
N ALA A 285 27.92 17.97 11.36
CA ALA A 285 27.12 16.96 12.02
C ALA A 285 26.11 16.34 11.03
N ILE A 286 25.49 17.15 10.17
CA ILE A 286 24.61 16.65 9.09
C ILE A 286 25.39 15.72 8.16
N ASN A 287 26.57 16.14 7.70
CA ASN A 287 27.41 15.35 6.80
C ASN A 287 27.85 14.03 7.45
N ARG A 288 28.17 14.04 8.76
CA ARG A 288 28.47 12.82 9.50
C ARG A 288 27.29 11.88 9.58
N HIS A 289 26.10 12.37 9.91
CA HIS A 289 24.87 11.54 9.92
C HIS A 289 24.61 10.88 8.56
N LEU A 290 24.75 11.62 7.47
CA LEU A 290 24.59 11.11 6.10
C LEU A 290 25.65 10.04 5.78
N ALA A 291 26.92 10.32 6.08
CA ALA A 291 28.02 9.39 5.81
C ALA A 291 27.90 8.11 6.63
N ASP A 292 27.56 8.22 7.90
CA ASP A 292 27.41 7.05 8.79
C ASP A 292 26.23 6.18 8.39
N ALA A 293 25.10 6.77 8.00
CA ALA A 293 23.99 6.03 7.45
C ALA A 293 24.40 5.28 6.17
N ALA A 294 25.09 5.93 5.25
CA ALA A 294 25.54 5.31 4.02
C ALA A 294 26.57 4.18 4.26
N ARG A 295 27.51 4.34 5.19
CA ARG A 295 28.46 3.27 5.58
C ARG A 295 27.75 2.06 6.20
N GLN A 296 26.65 2.28 6.93
CA GLN A 296 25.78 1.21 7.44
C GLN A 296 24.95 0.55 6.35
N GLY A 297 25.15 0.92 5.11
CA GLY A 297 24.39 0.39 3.98
C GLY A 297 22.99 1.01 3.85
N ARG A 298 22.66 2.11 4.51
CA ARG A 298 21.37 2.81 4.46
C ARG A 298 21.37 3.88 3.36
N ASN A 299 20.26 4.05 2.66
CA ASN A 299 20.05 5.19 1.77
C ASN A 299 19.61 6.40 2.60
N ALA A 300 20.43 7.42 2.60
CA ALA A 300 20.16 8.67 3.31
C ALA A 300 19.75 9.76 2.31
N VAL A 301 18.60 10.37 2.52
CA VAL A 301 18.11 11.50 1.74
C VAL A 301 18.26 12.77 2.57
N GLN A 302 18.92 13.77 2.06
CA GLN A 302 18.84 15.13 2.57
C GLN A 302 17.92 15.94 1.67
N LEU A 303 16.78 16.37 2.23
CA LEU A 303 15.84 17.26 1.56
C LEU A 303 16.25 18.71 1.76
N LYS A 304 16.28 19.48 0.68
CA LYS A 304 16.54 20.91 0.67
C LYS A 304 15.41 21.63 -0.04
N GLY A 305 14.89 22.69 0.54
CA GLY A 305 13.89 23.53 -0.12
C GLY A 305 14.41 24.09 -1.44
N GLY A 306 13.57 24.05 -2.49
CA GLY A 306 13.96 24.44 -3.84
C GLY A 306 14.86 23.41 -4.52
N ASP A 307 16.00 23.87 -5.03
CA ASP A 307 17.04 23.05 -5.68
C ASP A 307 18.29 22.96 -4.78
N PRO A 308 18.98 21.80 -4.70
CA PRO A 308 20.14 21.60 -3.82
C PRO A 308 21.30 22.56 -4.11
N PHE A 309 21.43 23.04 -5.35
CA PHE A 309 22.47 23.98 -5.78
C PHE A 309 22.02 25.44 -5.71
N SER A 310 20.79 25.74 -5.35
CA SER A 310 20.33 27.13 -5.15
C SER A 310 21.06 27.83 -3.98
N SER A 311 21.66 27.06 -3.08
CA SER A 311 22.52 27.55 -2.01
C SER A 311 24.00 27.31 -2.34
N ALA A 312 24.89 28.29 -2.03
CA ALA A 312 26.33 28.22 -2.30
C ALA A 312 27.05 27.02 -1.64
N ARG A 313 26.39 26.29 -0.75
CA ARG A 313 26.98 25.20 0.04
C ARG A 313 26.79 23.80 -0.56
N GLY A 314 26.02 23.66 -1.64
CA GLY A 314 25.75 22.34 -2.23
C GLY A 314 27.00 21.62 -2.74
N GLY A 315 27.96 22.35 -3.28
CA GLY A 315 29.26 21.82 -3.74
C GLY A 315 30.13 21.29 -2.60
N GLU A 316 30.26 22.06 -1.52
CA GLU A 316 31.08 21.70 -0.35
C GLU A 316 30.60 20.43 0.34
N GLU A 317 29.29 20.24 0.42
CA GLU A 317 28.67 19.01 0.98
C GLU A 317 29.01 17.78 0.15
N ILE A 318 28.92 17.90 -1.17
CA ILE A 318 29.22 16.79 -2.09
C ILE A 318 30.69 16.40 -1.94
N ASP A 319 31.59 17.38 -1.93
CA ASP A 319 33.01 17.12 -1.80
C ASP A 319 33.37 16.49 -0.45
N HIS A 320 32.76 16.96 0.63
CA HIS A 320 32.92 16.35 1.96
C HIS A 320 32.50 14.88 1.98
N LEU A 321 31.33 14.56 1.44
CA LEU A 321 30.79 13.21 1.39
C LEU A 321 31.60 12.29 0.47
N ARG A 322 32.07 12.80 -0.67
CA ARG A 322 32.94 12.05 -1.59
C ARG A 322 34.29 11.74 -0.94
N HIS A 323 34.90 12.70 -0.25
CA HIS A 323 36.14 12.46 0.51
C HIS A 323 35.94 11.45 1.64
N ALA A 324 34.73 11.35 2.21
CA ALA A 324 34.37 10.32 3.16
C ALA A 324 34.14 8.93 2.52
N GLY A 325 34.34 8.78 1.22
CA GLY A 325 34.18 7.52 0.47
C GLY A 325 32.72 7.10 0.25
N VAL A 326 31.77 8.05 0.29
CA VAL A 326 30.34 7.79 0.17
C VAL A 326 29.85 8.12 -1.24
N ALA A 327 29.02 7.25 -1.80
CA ALA A 327 28.33 7.51 -3.07
C ALA A 327 27.29 8.63 -2.89
N VAL A 328 27.40 9.69 -3.68
CA VAL A 328 26.50 10.84 -3.63
C VAL A 328 25.76 10.99 -4.95
N VAL A 329 24.44 11.07 -4.86
CA VAL A 329 23.53 11.32 -5.99
C VAL A 329 22.82 12.65 -5.76
N VAL A 330 22.93 13.57 -6.71
CA VAL A 330 22.20 14.83 -6.68
C VAL A 330 20.94 14.72 -7.51
N VAL A 331 19.82 15.12 -6.92
CA VAL A 331 18.51 15.15 -7.58
C VAL A 331 18.02 16.59 -7.59
N PRO A 332 17.94 17.24 -8.76
CA PRO A 332 17.49 18.62 -8.85
C PRO A 332 16.03 18.77 -8.45
N GLY A 333 15.67 19.96 -7.98
CA GLY A 333 14.31 20.36 -7.64
C GLY A 333 13.91 21.66 -8.36
N VAL A 334 12.62 21.96 -8.34
CA VAL A 334 12.10 23.25 -8.84
C VAL A 334 12.53 24.35 -7.88
N THR A 335 13.25 25.37 -8.37
CA THR A 335 13.71 26.46 -7.51
C THR A 335 12.53 27.30 -7.00
N ALA A 336 12.55 27.68 -5.72
CA ALA A 336 11.48 28.46 -5.10
C ALA A 336 11.28 29.84 -5.78
N ALA A 337 12.34 30.41 -6.35
CA ALA A 337 12.27 31.67 -7.09
C ALA A 337 11.48 31.53 -8.39
N LEU A 338 11.74 30.49 -9.18
CA LEU A 338 11.02 30.20 -10.43
C LEU A 338 9.56 29.85 -10.18
N ALA A 339 9.29 29.05 -9.14
CA ALA A 339 7.92 28.69 -8.79
C ALA A 339 7.08 29.90 -8.36
N ARG A 340 7.67 30.81 -7.55
CA ARG A 340 6.99 32.07 -7.17
C ARG A 340 6.72 32.97 -8.38
N ALA A 341 7.68 33.06 -9.30
CA ALA A 341 7.49 33.82 -10.53
C ALA A 341 6.39 33.23 -11.43
N ALA A 342 6.33 31.89 -11.54
CA ALA A 342 5.30 31.21 -12.31
C ALA A 342 3.89 31.41 -11.70
N VAL A 343 3.75 31.28 -10.38
CA VAL A 343 2.48 31.53 -9.68
C VAL A 343 2.04 32.99 -9.80
N ALA A 344 2.97 33.94 -9.73
CA ALA A 344 2.68 35.36 -9.89
C ALA A 344 2.31 35.76 -11.35
N ALA A 345 2.75 34.96 -12.33
CA ALA A 345 2.47 35.17 -13.75
C ALA A 345 1.19 34.45 -14.23
N LEU A 346 0.62 33.56 -13.41
CA LEU A 346 -0.66 32.91 -13.75
C LEU A 346 -1.82 33.84 -13.38
N PRO A 347 -2.79 34.06 -14.29
CA PRO A 347 -4.02 34.77 -13.95
C PRO A 347 -4.77 34.01 -12.83
N PRO A 348 -5.54 34.71 -11.97
CA PRO A 348 -6.32 34.06 -10.94
C PRO A 348 -7.27 33.05 -11.58
N ALA A 349 -7.52 31.92 -10.90
CA ALA A 349 -8.28 30.77 -11.40
C ALA A 349 -9.68 31.11 -11.98
N SER A 350 -10.23 32.27 -11.65
CA SER A 350 -11.47 32.81 -12.20
C SER A 350 -11.39 33.23 -13.68
N GLU A 351 -10.21 33.44 -14.25
CA GLU A 351 -10.02 33.83 -15.66
C GLU A 351 -9.74 32.65 -16.59
N ILE A 352 -9.52 31.44 -16.04
CA ILE A 352 -9.25 30.22 -16.83
C ILE A 352 -10.57 29.51 -17.22
N ALA A 353 -11.69 29.91 -16.65
CA ALA A 353 -13.00 29.27 -16.84
C ALA A 353 -13.95 30.04 -17.82
N ALA A 354 -13.41 30.92 -18.67
CA ALA A 354 -14.17 31.64 -19.71
C ALA A 354 -13.92 31.07 -21.12
#